data_258b7f984fff6fac08a4a8e37ba9af24
#
_entry.id   258b7f984fff6fac08a4a8e37ba9af24
#
_cell.length_a   1.000
_cell.length_b   1.000
_cell.length_c   1.000
_cell.angle_alpha   90.00
_cell.angle_beta   90.00
_cell.angle_gamma   90.00
#
_symmetry.space_group_name_H-M   'P 1'
#
loop_
_entity.id
_entity.type
_entity.pdbx_description
1 polymer ?
#
loop_
_entity_poly.entity_id
_entity_poly.type
_entity_poly.pdbx_seq_one_letter_code
_entity_poly.pdbx_strand_id
1 'polypeptide(L)'
;MVLNLFLFLSLFACANSLDYTQLTTCVWLSGAAYCNKENYSSMQVGGPATGFVYKTTLYDAKTDLQGFTGILPSTKSIYVVIRGSSSKMNWLDDFEVRKVDYTTYPECDCNVHNGFYRSALGVSNQTVYDVKNLLKTYPTYSVVVTGHSYGASCGQLLAMELERNGIKTKLYDYGQPRVGDTKYATFVNSIISEYFRTTHNKDTVPHVPPIDGFGYYHSCKEIFEDADGNLTECSETDCEDPKCADQYSLIKSSTDDHLYYLGHRVSCEESTV
;
A
#
# COMPACT_ATOMS: atom_id res chain seq x y z
N MET A 1 16.44 48.00 30.31
CA MET A 1 15.22 47.56 29.57
C MET A 1 15.73 46.66 28.43
N VAL A 2 15.72 45.33 28.67
CA VAL A 2 16.26 44.31 27.73
C VAL A 2 15.07 43.76 26.94
N LEU A 3 15.08 44.01 25.63
CA LEU A 3 14.03 43.58 24.70
C LEU A 3 14.32 42.13 24.33
N ASN A 4 13.58 41.18 24.89
CA ASN A 4 13.64 39.78 24.48
C ASN A 4 12.89 39.62 23.15
N LEU A 5 13.66 39.39 22.08
CA LEU A 5 13.16 39.06 20.75
C LEU A 5 12.88 37.55 20.74
N PHE A 6 11.61 37.13 20.89
CA PHE A 6 11.18 35.79 20.65
C PHE A 6 11.14 35.52 19.15
N LEU A 7 12.15 34.78 18.65
CA LEU A 7 12.13 34.23 17.29
C LEU A 7 11.12 33.06 17.25
N PHE A 8 9.92 33.31 16.70
CA PHE A 8 9.02 32.22 16.32
C PHE A 8 9.59 31.51 15.06
N LEU A 9 10.28 30.37 15.25
CA LEU A 9 10.50 29.44 14.15
C LEU A 9 9.15 28.83 13.81
N SER A 10 8.51 29.28 12.75
CA SER A 10 7.42 28.56 12.11
C SER A 10 8.03 27.33 11.43
N LEU A 11 7.88 26.17 12.04
CA LEU A 11 8.07 24.88 11.37
C LEU A 11 6.97 24.77 10.30
N PHE A 12 7.30 25.15 9.06
CA PHE A 12 6.51 24.72 7.92
C PHE A 12 6.66 23.21 7.82
N ALA A 13 5.64 22.47 8.29
CA ALA A 13 5.45 21.09 7.87
C ALA A 13 5.30 21.14 6.34
N CYS A 14 6.32 20.66 5.62
CA CYS A 14 6.22 20.46 4.18
C CYS A 14 5.16 19.34 4.00
N ALA A 15 3.94 19.74 3.66
CA ALA A 15 2.94 18.75 3.25
C ALA A 15 3.53 18.04 2.03
N ASN A 16 3.71 16.72 2.11
CA ASN A 16 4.15 15.92 0.98
C ASN A 16 3.06 16.01 -0.08
N SER A 17 3.31 16.75 -1.16
CA SER A 17 2.41 16.82 -2.30
C SER A 17 2.37 15.44 -2.98
N LEU A 18 1.20 15.06 -3.48
CA LEU A 18 1.01 13.84 -4.25
C LEU A 18 1.97 13.80 -5.46
N ASP A 19 2.82 12.79 -5.51
CA ASP A 19 3.68 12.51 -6.67
C ASP A 19 2.91 11.63 -7.67
N TYR A 20 2.28 12.25 -8.65
CA TYR A 20 1.50 11.55 -9.67
C TYR A 20 2.35 10.56 -10.49
N THR A 21 3.62 10.87 -10.74
CA THR A 21 4.54 9.96 -11.44
C THR A 21 4.78 8.70 -10.60
N GLN A 22 5.01 8.87 -9.29
CA GLN A 22 5.18 7.76 -8.38
C GLN A 22 3.89 6.94 -8.26
N LEU A 23 2.74 7.61 -8.16
CA LEU A 23 1.43 6.97 -8.09
C LEU A 23 1.18 6.11 -9.34
N THR A 24 1.39 6.64 -10.56
CA THR A 24 1.19 5.86 -11.79
C THR A 24 2.23 4.75 -11.96
N THR A 25 3.49 4.95 -11.56
CA THR A 25 4.52 3.90 -11.57
C THR A 25 4.11 2.73 -10.68
N CYS A 26 3.59 3.01 -9.49
CA CYS A 26 3.20 1.99 -8.52
C CYS A 26 2.02 1.13 -8.99
N VAL A 27 1.03 1.70 -9.68
CA VAL A 27 -0.09 0.88 -10.20
C VAL A 27 0.36 -0.11 -11.27
N TRP A 28 1.29 0.30 -12.15
CA TRP A 28 1.89 -0.60 -13.16
C TRP A 28 2.69 -1.72 -12.50
N LEU A 29 3.50 -1.42 -11.50
CA LEU A 29 4.24 -2.44 -10.74
C LEU A 29 3.29 -3.38 -9.99
N SER A 30 2.21 -2.86 -9.39
CA SER A 30 1.20 -3.67 -8.73
C SER A 30 0.50 -4.62 -9.70
N GLY A 31 0.24 -4.19 -10.94
CA GLY A 31 -0.27 -5.05 -12.01
C GLY A 31 0.72 -6.13 -12.44
N ALA A 32 2.00 -5.78 -12.60
CA ALA A 32 3.07 -6.72 -12.93
C ALA A 32 3.23 -7.83 -11.87
N ALA A 33 2.86 -7.59 -10.62
CA ALA A 33 2.91 -8.60 -9.58
C ALA A 33 1.91 -9.77 -9.80
N TYR A 34 0.90 -9.59 -10.65
CA TYR A 34 -0.01 -10.67 -11.04
C TYR A 34 0.57 -11.64 -12.08
N CYS A 35 1.75 -11.36 -12.63
CA CYS A 35 2.47 -12.32 -13.44
C CYS A 35 2.86 -13.56 -12.62
N ASN A 36 3.10 -14.66 -13.31
CA ASN A 36 3.62 -15.84 -12.65
C ASN A 36 5.00 -15.53 -12.06
N LYS A 37 5.22 -15.88 -10.80
CA LYS A 37 6.47 -15.58 -10.07
C LYS A 37 7.71 -16.19 -10.72
N GLU A 38 7.57 -17.29 -11.46
CA GLU A 38 8.65 -17.91 -12.23
C GLU A 38 9.13 -17.00 -13.37
N ASN A 39 8.30 -16.07 -13.83
CA ASN A 39 8.59 -15.15 -14.92
C ASN A 39 9.08 -13.78 -14.45
N TYR A 40 9.08 -13.48 -13.15
CA TYR A 40 9.48 -12.15 -12.64
C TYR A 40 10.88 -11.73 -13.10
N SER A 41 11.84 -12.67 -13.18
CA SER A 41 13.21 -12.37 -13.57
C SER A 41 13.36 -11.98 -15.05
N SER A 42 12.39 -12.35 -15.89
CA SER A 42 12.38 -12.09 -17.33
C SER A 42 11.33 -11.07 -17.75
N MET A 43 10.40 -10.69 -16.85
CA MET A 43 9.37 -9.73 -17.20
C MET A 43 9.93 -8.34 -17.46
N GLN A 44 9.34 -7.65 -18.41
CA GLN A 44 9.61 -6.25 -18.68
C GLN A 44 8.34 -5.45 -18.34
N VAL A 45 8.43 -4.59 -17.34
CA VAL A 45 7.31 -3.73 -16.94
C VAL A 45 7.24 -2.56 -17.91
N GLY A 46 6.03 -2.25 -18.36
CA GLY A 46 5.78 -1.18 -19.32
C GLY A 46 5.43 0.16 -18.67
N GLY A 47 4.95 1.08 -19.49
CA GLY A 47 4.45 2.39 -19.05
C GLY A 47 5.46 3.19 -18.21
N PRO A 48 4.99 3.87 -17.15
CA PRO A 48 5.85 4.66 -16.25
C PRO A 48 6.93 3.84 -15.55
N ALA A 49 6.75 2.51 -15.45
CA ALA A 49 7.69 1.59 -14.82
C ALA A 49 8.71 0.99 -15.79
N THR A 50 8.75 1.46 -17.06
CA THR A 50 9.74 1.01 -18.06
C THR A 50 11.18 1.19 -17.54
N GLY A 51 11.96 0.12 -17.66
CA GLY A 51 13.34 0.08 -17.12
C GLY A 51 13.41 -0.42 -15.68
N PHE A 52 12.30 -0.92 -15.11
CA PHE A 52 12.33 -1.63 -13.83
C PHE A 52 13.25 -2.85 -13.90
N VAL A 53 14.09 -3.01 -12.89
CA VAL A 53 15.04 -4.12 -12.78
C VAL A 53 14.67 -4.98 -11.58
N TYR A 54 14.12 -6.15 -11.86
CA TYR A 54 13.82 -7.17 -10.84
C TYR A 54 15.09 -7.56 -10.05
N LYS A 55 14.92 -7.89 -8.78
CA LYS A 55 16.01 -8.35 -7.89
C LYS A 55 15.70 -9.67 -7.21
N THR A 56 14.58 -9.81 -6.51
CA THR A 56 14.28 -10.99 -5.71
C THR A 56 12.79 -11.28 -5.70
N THR A 57 12.38 -12.54 -5.79
CA THR A 57 11.00 -12.98 -5.52
C THR A 57 10.76 -13.06 -4.02
N LEU A 58 9.65 -12.51 -3.56
CA LEU A 58 9.07 -12.72 -2.24
C LEU A 58 7.98 -13.76 -2.36
N TYR A 59 8.05 -14.84 -1.60
CA TYR A 59 7.03 -15.91 -1.65
C TYR A 59 6.92 -16.66 -0.32
N ASP A 60 5.70 -16.79 0.17
CA ASP A 60 5.35 -17.69 1.27
C ASP A 60 4.33 -18.73 0.81
N ALA A 61 4.77 -19.99 0.74
CA ALA A 61 3.92 -21.10 0.28
C ALA A 61 2.75 -21.42 1.22
N LYS A 62 2.80 -20.98 2.48
CA LYS A 62 1.73 -21.28 3.46
C LYS A 62 0.51 -20.37 3.26
N THR A 63 0.73 -19.16 2.79
CA THR A 63 -0.31 -18.15 2.61
C THR A 63 -0.53 -17.77 1.14
N ASP A 64 0.27 -18.35 0.23
CA ASP A 64 0.38 -17.97 -1.19
C ASP A 64 0.66 -16.46 -1.40
N LEU A 65 1.25 -15.79 -0.39
CA LEU A 65 1.72 -14.43 -0.61
C LEU A 65 2.84 -14.44 -1.63
N GLN A 66 2.70 -13.61 -2.64
CA GLN A 66 3.63 -13.48 -3.75
C GLN A 66 3.94 -12.01 -4.01
N GLY A 67 5.18 -11.73 -4.39
CA GLY A 67 5.64 -10.41 -4.76
C GLY A 67 7.10 -10.42 -5.19
N PHE A 68 7.68 -9.25 -5.29
CA PHE A 68 9.08 -9.11 -5.67
C PHE A 68 9.68 -7.81 -5.12
N THR A 69 11.01 -7.77 -5.06
CA THR A 69 11.79 -6.54 -4.92
C THR A 69 12.49 -6.19 -6.22
N GLY A 70 12.76 -4.92 -6.43
CA GLY A 70 13.49 -4.43 -7.59
C GLY A 70 13.85 -2.96 -7.47
N ILE A 71 14.45 -2.42 -8.53
CA ILE A 71 14.82 -1.01 -8.60
C ILE A 71 14.30 -0.37 -9.88
N LEU A 72 13.99 0.90 -9.82
CA LEU A 72 13.76 1.72 -11.01
C LEU A 72 14.76 2.89 -10.98
N PRO A 73 15.81 2.83 -11.84
CA PRO A 73 16.87 3.84 -11.85
C PRO A 73 16.39 5.26 -12.20
N SER A 74 15.35 5.38 -13.02
CA SER A 74 14.79 6.68 -13.45
C SER A 74 14.23 7.48 -12.28
N THR A 75 13.62 6.80 -11.30
CA THR A 75 13.07 7.42 -10.07
C THR A 75 14.01 7.31 -8.87
N LYS A 76 15.16 6.64 -9.02
CA LYS A 76 16.08 6.29 -7.92
C LYS A 76 15.33 5.66 -6.75
N SER A 77 14.54 4.64 -7.04
CA SER A 77 13.71 3.95 -6.03
C SER A 77 13.96 2.45 -6.00
N ILE A 78 13.91 1.90 -4.79
CA ILE A 78 13.83 0.47 -4.49
C ILE A 78 12.35 0.17 -4.25
N TYR A 79 11.81 -0.81 -4.93
CA TYR A 79 10.41 -1.20 -4.79
C TYR A 79 10.26 -2.55 -4.09
N VAL A 80 9.28 -2.63 -3.19
CA VAL A 80 8.70 -3.84 -2.66
C VAL A 80 7.27 -3.91 -3.18
N VAL A 81 6.98 -4.89 -3.99
CA VAL A 81 5.70 -5.02 -4.71
C VAL A 81 5.01 -6.31 -4.30
N ILE A 82 3.78 -6.22 -3.81
CA ILE A 82 3.04 -7.37 -3.32
C ILE A 82 1.79 -7.60 -4.18
N ARG A 83 1.63 -8.84 -4.66
CA ARG A 83 0.49 -9.26 -5.46
C ARG A 83 -0.80 -9.33 -4.63
N GLY A 84 -1.93 -8.95 -5.21
CA GLY A 84 -3.26 -9.25 -4.69
C GLY A 84 -3.59 -10.75 -4.75
N SER A 85 -4.80 -11.12 -4.34
CA SER A 85 -5.23 -12.52 -4.41
C SER A 85 -5.28 -13.03 -5.85
N SER A 86 -4.85 -14.29 -6.06
CA SER A 86 -4.89 -14.94 -7.37
C SER A 86 -6.30 -15.45 -7.73
N SER A 87 -7.12 -15.76 -6.75
CA SER A 87 -8.51 -16.15 -6.93
C SER A 87 -9.39 -14.92 -7.10
N LYS A 88 -9.97 -14.77 -8.29
CA LYS A 88 -10.88 -13.68 -8.61
C LYS A 88 -11.97 -13.55 -7.55
N MET A 89 -11.86 -12.56 -6.65
CA MET A 89 -12.90 -12.10 -5.72
C MET A 89 -13.62 -13.16 -4.83
N ASN A 90 -13.42 -14.47 -5.08
CA ASN A 90 -14.02 -15.54 -4.27
C ASN A 90 -13.61 -15.48 -2.78
N TRP A 91 -12.51 -14.80 -2.49
CA TRP A 91 -12.06 -14.58 -1.11
C TRP A 91 -12.97 -13.60 -0.33
N LEU A 92 -13.78 -12.75 -1.01
CA LEU A 92 -14.73 -11.88 -0.34
C LEU A 92 -15.86 -12.66 0.32
N ASP A 93 -16.27 -13.80 -0.26
CA ASP A 93 -17.34 -14.63 0.28
C ASP A 93 -16.92 -15.37 1.55
N ASP A 94 -15.63 -15.71 1.67
CA ASP A 94 -15.04 -16.42 2.81
C ASP A 94 -14.07 -15.53 3.64
N PHE A 95 -14.27 -14.21 3.58
CA PHE A 95 -13.34 -13.25 4.17
C PHE A 95 -13.30 -13.35 5.70
N GLU A 96 -12.16 -13.85 6.24
CA GLU A 96 -11.92 -13.87 7.68
C GLU A 96 -11.88 -12.42 8.22
N VAL A 97 -12.66 -12.13 9.25
CA VAL A 97 -12.69 -10.80 9.90
C VAL A 97 -12.01 -10.79 11.27
N ARG A 98 -11.33 -11.89 11.64
CA ARG A 98 -10.66 -12.02 12.91
C ARG A 98 -9.46 -11.10 13.00
N LYS A 99 -9.37 -10.33 14.09
CA LYS A 99 -8.20 -9.54 14.46
C LYS A 99 -7.32 -10.29 15.46
N VAL A 100 -6.02 -9.94 15.44
CA VAL A 100 -5.00 -10.39 16.41
C VAL A 100 -4.16 -9.20 16.85
N ASP A 101 -3.50 -9.35 17.98
CA ASP A 101 -2.58 -8.33 18.50
C ASP A 101 -1.47 -8.04 17.49
N TYR A 102 -1.18 -6.76 17.25
CA TYR A 102 -0.09 -6.33 16.37
C TYR A 102 1.25 -6.37 17.10
N THR A 103 1.88 -7.54 17.12
CA THR A 103 3.12 -7.76 17.91
C THR A 103 4.37 -7.17 17.29
N THR A 104 4.35 -6.70 16.03
CA THR A 104 5.46 -5.95 15.42
C THR A 104 5.70 -4.64 16.18
N TYR A 105 4.66 -3.98 16.66
CA TYR A 105 4.72 -2.78 17.49
C TYR A 105 3.83 -2.94 18.72
N PRO A 106 4.33 -3.62 19.79
CA PRO A 106 3.53 -3.84 21.00
C PRO A 106 3.03 -2.55 21.65
N GLU A 107 3.77 -1.46 21.49
CA GLU A 107 3.44 -0.13 21.99
C GLU A 107 2.19 0.50 21.33
N CYS A 108 1.78 0.00 20.17
CA CYS A 108 0.54 0.40 19.53
C CYS A 108 -0.69 0.01 20.34
N ASP A 109 -0.63 -1.09 21.07
CA ASP A 109 -1.79 -1.68 21.77
C ASP A 109 -3.00 -1.79 20.84
N CYS A 110 -2.77 -2.28 19.61
CA CYS A 110 -3.70 -2.31 18.50
C CYS A 110 -3.82 -3.70 17.86
N ASN A 111 -4.87 -3.88 17.06
CA ASN A 111 -5.18 -5.16 16.44
C ASN A 111 -5.21 -5.04 14.93
N VAL A 112 -4.75 -6.09 14.25
CA VAL A 112 -4.72 -6.19 12.80
C VAL A 112 -5.42 -7.46 12.32
N HIS A 113 -5.83 -7.47 11.06
CA HIS A 113 -6.42 -8.62 10.40
C HIS A 113 -5.45 -9.80 10.40
N ASN A 114 -5.88 -10.93 10.98
CA ASN A 114 -5.05 -12.11 11.18
C ASN A 114 -4.44 -12.64 9.88
N GLY A 115 -5.24 -12.74 8.83
CA GLY A 115 -4.79 -13.26 7.54
C GLY A 115 -3.70 -12.41 6.89
N PHE A 116 -3.91 -11.08 6.81
CA PHE A 116 -2.92 -10.16 6.25
C PHE A 116 -1.61 -10.18 7.05
N TYR A 117 -1.73 -10.14 8.38
CA TYR A 117 -0.57 -10.10 9.26
C TYR A 117 0.27 -11.36 9.16
N ARG A 118 -0.37 -12.54 9.22
CA ARG A 118 0.33 -13.82 9.07
C ARG A 118 1.06 -13.91 7.73
N SER A 119 0.45 -13.41 6.67
CA SER A 119 1.05 -13.43 5.33
C SER A 119 2.23 -12.48 5.22
N ALA A 120 2.10 -11.26 5.72
CA ALA A 120 3.21 -10.30 5.75
C ALA A 120 4.39 -10.84 6.56
N LEU A 121 4.14 -11.44 7.73
CA LEU A 121 5.18 -12.08 8.55
C LEU A 121 5.92 -13.19 7.82
N GLY A 122 5.24 -13.93 6.92
CA GLY A 122 5.85 -15.01 6.13
C GLY A 122 7.03 -14.56 5.26
N VAL A 123 7.06 -13.30 4.84
CA VAL A 123 8.12 -12.75 3.97
C VAL A 123 8.86 -11.56 4.61
N SER A 124 8.49 -11.10 5.81
CA SER A 124 9.03 -9.88 6.42
C SER A 124 10.54 -9.90 6.58
N ASN A 125 11.10 -10.98 7.11
CA ASN A 125 12.56 -11.13 7.31
C ASN A 125 13.32 -11.05 5.98
N GLN A 126 12.80 -11.72 4.93
CA GLN A 126 13.40 -11.66 3.60
C GLN A 126 13.29 -10.25 3.03
N THR A 127 12.13 -9.61 3.13
CA THR A 127 11.91 -8.24 2.65
C THR A 127 12.91 -7.26 3.28
N VAL A 128 13.06 -7.30 4.60
CA VAL A 128 14.01 -6.45 5.33
C VAL A 128 15.46 -6.72 4.90
N TYR A 129 15.83 -8.00 4.76
CA TYR A 129 17.16 -8.38 4.31
C TYR A 129 17.48 -7.87 2.91
N ASP A 130 16.55 -8.07 1.97
CA ASP A 130 16.70 -7.68 0.56
C ASP A 130 16.81 -6.16 0.43
N VAL A 131 15.92 -5.41 1.07
CA VAL A 131 15.95 -3.95 1.03
C VAL A 131 17.21 -3.40 1.66
N LYS A 132 17.68 -3.95 2.81
CA LYS A 132 18.96 -3.54 3.42
C LYS A 132 20.15 -3.77 2.48
N ASN A 133 20.16 -4.87 1.72
CA ASN A 133 21.24 -5.15 0.77
C ASN A 133 21.16 -4.23 -0.46
N LEU A 134 19.95 -3.94 -0.96
CA LEU A 134 19.76 -2.98 -2.03
C LEU A 134 20.22 -1.57 -1.62
N LEU A 135 19.90 -1.13 -0.41
CA LEU A 135 20.35 0.16 0.12
C LEU A 135 21.88 0.26 0.28
N LYS A 136 22.60 -0.85 0.52
CA LYS A 136 24.08 -0.84 0.50
C LYS A 136 24.62 -0.52 -0.90
N THR A 137 23.95 -1.02 -1.94
CA THR A 137 24.35 -0.79 -3.34
C THR A 137 23.84 0.55 -3.87
N TYR A 138 22.65 0.96 -3.41
CA TYR A 138 21.93 2.16 -3.85
C TYR A 138 21.58 3.06 -2.65
N PRO A 139 22.55 3.64 -1.95
CA PRO A 139 22.34 4.32 -0.65
C PRO A 139 21.53 5.61 -0.75
N THR A 140 21.33 6.14 -1.95
CA THR A 140 20.54 7.37 -2.19
C THR A 140 19.14 7.10 -2.73
N TYR A 141 18.77 5.80 -2.90
CA TYR A 141 17.45 5.45 -3.40
C TYR A 141 16.42 5.48 -2.26
N SER A 142 15.23 5.96 -2.57
CA SER A 142 14.08 5.84 -1.67
C SER A 142 13.51 4.42 -1.72
N VAL A 143 12.91 3.99 -0.61
CA VAL A 143 12.21 2.70 -0.55
C VAL A 143 10.71 2.94 -0.70
N VAL A 144 10.10 2.28 -1.67
CA VAL A 144 8.68 2.39 -1.99
C VAL A 144 8.04 1.01 -1.86
N VAL A 145 6.97 0.92 -1.09
CA VAL A 145 6.15 -0.28 -0.98
C VAL A 145 4.86 -0.04 -1.76
N THR A 146 4.43 -1.03 -2.52
CA THR A 146 3.18 -0.94 -3.28
C THR A 146 2.50 -2.30 -3.42
N GLY A 147 1.20 -2.27 -3.62
CA GLY A 147 0.39 -3.44 -3.87
C GLY A 147 -1.05 -3.07 -4.22
N HIS A 148 -1.79 -4.04 -4.70
CA HIS A 148 -3.20 -3.92 -5.02
C HIS A 148 -4.01 -4.93 -4.22
N SER A 149 -5.21 -4.54 -3.76
CA SER A 149 -6.12 -5.46 -3.09
C SER A 149 -5.52 -6.05 -1.79
N TYR A 150 -5.58 -7.36 -1.60
CA TYR A 150 -4.88 -8.11 -0.55
C TYR A 150 -3.39 -7.73 -0.44
N GLY A 151 -2.72 -7.52 -1.59
CA GLY A 151 -1.31 -7.11 -1.64
C GLY A 151 -1.07 -5.71 -1.07
N ALA A 152 -2.04 -4.81 -1.17
CA ALA A 152 -2.01 -3.49 -0.54
C ALA A 152 -1.99 -3.60 0.99
N SER A 153 -2.86 -4.44 1.57
CA SER A 153 -2.91 -4.66 3.02
C SER A 153 -1.65 -5.35 3.57
N CYS A 154 -1.14 -6.37 2.86
CA CYS A 154 0.13 -6.99 3.23
C CYS A 154 1.31 -6.03 3.04
N GLY A 155 1.29 -5.21 2.00
CA GLY A 155 2.28 -4.16 1.72
C GLY A 155 2.37 -3.14 2.83
N GLN A 156 1.23 -2.66 3.36
CA GLN A 156 1.21 -1.75 4.49
C GLN A 156 1.90 -2.35 5.73
N LEU A 157 1.60 -3.61 6.05
CA LEU A 157 2.25 -4.30 7.17
C LEU A 157 3.76 -4.51 6.97
N LEU A 158 4.19 -4.75 5.72
CA LEU A 158 5.62 -4.84 5.37
C LEU A 158 6.30 -3.47 5.41
N ALA A 159 5.64 -2.39 5.02
CA ALA A 159 6.15 -1.03 5.16
C ALA A 159 6.39 -0.69 6.64
N MET A 160 5.45 -1.04 7.53
CA MET A 160 5.61 -0.90 8.97
C MET A 160 6.79 -1.73 9.51
N GLU A 161 7.01 -2.95 9.00
CA GLU A 161 8.15 -3.78 9.38
C GLU A 161 9.49 -3.15 8.92
N LEU A 162 9.53 -2.54 7.73
CA LEU A 162 10.71 -1.81 7.25
C LEU A 162 11.00 -0.59 8.13
N GLU A 163 9.98 0.22 8.46
CA GLU A 163 10.11 1.38 9.36
C GLU A 163 10.64 0.96 10.74
N ARG A 164 10.13 -0.13 11.32
CA ARG A 164 10.65 -0.70 12.59
C ARG A 164 12.14 -1.06 12.50
N ASN A 165 12.60 -1.44 11.32
CA ASN A 165 14.00 -1.76 11.05
C ASN A 165 14.85 -0.53 10.65
N GLY A 166 14.35 0.68 10.85
CA GLY A 166 15.03 1.95 10.58
C GLY A 166 15.12 2.32 9.10
N ILE A 167 14.28 1.70 8.26
CA ILE A 167 14.23 1.97 6.82
C ILE A 167 13.02 2.84 6.53
N LYS A 168 13.23 4.10 6.20
CA LYS A 168 12.17 5.02 5.79
C LYS A 168 11.50 4.54 4.50
N THR A 169 10.17 4.46 4.53
CA THR A 169 9.37 3.96 3.42
C THR A 169 8.36 4.99 2.94
N LYS A 170 8.05 4.90 1.65
CA LYS A 170 6.87 5.49 1.03
C LYS A 170 5.89 4.36 0.70
N LEU A 171 4.61 4.58 0.89
CA LEU A 171 3.57 3.59 0.62
C LEU A 171 2.55 4.15 -0.36
N TYR A 172 2.36 3.44 -1.48
CA TYR A 172 1.35 3.73 -2.48
C TYR A 172 0.58 2.46 -2.78
N ASP A 173 -0.69 2.42 -2.47
CA ASP A 173 -1.50 1.23 -2.66
C ASP A 173 -2.86 1.50 -3.33
N TYR A 174 -3.48 0.43 -3.80
CA TYR A 174 -4.68 0.49 -4.64
C TYR A 174 -5.72 -0.52 -4.16
N GLY A 175 -6.96 -0.05 -3.96
CA GLY A 175 -8.04 -0.92 -3.55
C GLY A 175 -7.78 -1.68 -2.26
N GLN A 176 -7.15 -1.05 -1.30
CA GLN A 176 -6.75 -1.68 -0.04
C GLN A 176 -7.98 -1.98 0.83
N PRO A 177 -8.18 -3.23 1.28
CA PRO A 177 -9.10 -3.52 2.37
C PRO A 177 -8.56 -2.99 3.70
N ARG A 178 -9.46 -2.73 4.68
CA ARG A 178 -9.08 -2.25 6.02
C ARG A 178 -8.17 -3.26 6.72
N VAL A 179 -7.05 -2.78 7.24
CA VAL A 179 -5.97 -3.64 7.77
C VAL A 179 -6.09 -3.91 9.26
N GLY A 180 -6.58 -2.95 10.03
CA GLY A 180 -6.68 -3.08 11.48
C GLY A 180 -7.74 -2.18 12.09
N ASP A 181 -7.68 -2.05 13.41
CA ASP A 181 -8.58 -1.19 14.17
C ASP A 181 -8.16 0.29 14.10
N THR A 182 -8.95 1.17 14.70
CA THR A 182 -8.69 2.61 14.72
C THR A 182 -7.33 2.96 15.34
N LYS A 183 -6.90 2.21 16.37
CA LYS A 183 -5.58 2.42 16.98
C LYS A 183 -4.47 2.11 15.97
N TYR A 184 -4.58 0.97 15.28
CA TYR A 184 -3.63 0.61 14.22
C TYR A 184 -3.59 1.65 13.11
N ALA A 185 -4.75 2.07 12.60
CA ALA A 185 -4.86 3.07 11.55
C ALA A 185 -4.18 4.40 11.93
N THR A 186 -4.45 4.88 13.15
CA THR A 186 -3.81 6.09 13.70
C THR A 186 -2.29 5.92 13.86
N PHE A 187 -1.85 4.73 14.30
CA PHE A 187 -0.45 4.45 14.50
C PHE A 187 0.32 4.43 13.16
N VAL A 188 -0.23 3.81 12.11
CA VAL A 188 0.35 3.84 10.77
C VAL A 188 0.55 5.28 10.28
N ASN A 189 -0.45 6.15 10.46
CA ASN A 189 -0.37 7.57 10.07
C ASN A 189 0.75 8.33 10.80
N SER A 190 1.11 7.90 12.01
CA SER A 190 2.21 8.49 12.78
C SER A 190 3.60 8.01 12.36
N ILE A 191 3.68 6.86 11.71
CA ILE A 191 4.95 6.21 11.33
C ILE A 191 5.30 6.48 9.87
N ILE A 192 4.35 6.23 8.94
CA ILE A 192 4.59 6.38 7.49
C ILE A 192 4.14 7.77 7.05
N SER A 193 5.10 8.66 6.84
CA SER A 193 4.82 10.06 6.51
C SER A 193 4.36 10.28 5.08
N GLU A 194 4.76 9.41 4.15
CA GLU A 194 4.37 9.47 2.73
C GLU A 194 3.58 8.19 2.39
N TYR A 195 2.27 8.27 2.63
CA TYR A 195 1.35 7.17 2.39
C TYR A 195 0.14 7.69 1.59
N PHE A 196 -0.17 7.03 0.48
CA PHE A 196 -1.33 7.31 -0.36
C PHE A 196 -2.07 6.01 -0.69
N ARG A 197 -3.31 5.93 -0.26
CA ARG A 197 -4.23 4.84 -0.50
C ARG A 197 -5.21 5.26 -1.60
N THR A 198 -5.06 4.68 -2.80
CA THR A 198 -5.94 5.01 -3.93
C THR A 198 -7.16 4.11 -3.93
N THR A 199 -8.33 4.73 -4.01
CA THR A 199 -9.64 4.06 -4.20
C THR A 199 -10.23 4.49 -5.52
N HIS A 200 -11.02 3.61 -6.15
CA HIS A 200 -11.62 3.90 -7.46
C HIS A 200 -13.13 3.68 -7.42
N ASN A 201 -13.85 4.75 -7.78
CA ASN A 201 -15.30 4.77 -8.00
C ASN A 201 -16.05 3.93 -6.94
N LYS A 202 -16.74 2.86 -7.36
CA LYS A 202 -17.54 1.98 -6.51
C LYS A 202 -16.81 0.69 -6.12
N ASP A 203 -15.50 0.67 -6.09
CA ASP A 203 -14.74 -0.51 -5.69
C ASP A 203 -15.25 -1.06 -4.35
N THR A 204 -15.60 -2.36 -4.34
CA THR A 204 -16.13 -3.05 -3.15
C THR A 204 -15.07 -3.26 -2.07
N VAL A 205 -13.82 -3.46 -2.46
CA VAL A 205 -12.76 -3.98 -1.58
C VAL A 205 -12.36 -3.01 -0.46
N PRO A 206 -12.27 -1.69 -0.66
CA PRO A 206 -12.02 -0.76 0.44
C PRO A 206 -13.07 -0.78 1.56
N HIS A 207 -14.27 -1.29 1.28
CA HIS A 207 -15.34 -1.36 2.28
C HIS A 207 -15.27 -2.58 3.22
N VAL A 208 -14.32 -3.50 3.00
CA VAL A 208 -14.15 -4.71 3.82
C VAL A 208 -12.79 -4.74 4.53
N PRO A 209 -12.71 -5.32 5.75
CA PRO A 209 -13.83 -5.68 6.64
C PRO A 209 -14.65 -4.45 7.05
N PRO A 210 -15.94 -4.63 7.43
CA PRO A 210 -16.79 -3.50 7.82
C PRO A 210 -16.31 -2.79 9.09
N ILE A 211 -16.63 -1.50 9.20
CA ILE A 211 -16.47 -0.71 10.44
C ILE A 211 -17.44 -1.22 11.48
N ASP A 212 -18.73 -1.23 11.12
CA ASP A 212 -19.82 -1.58 12.00
C ASP A 212 -19.76 -3.05 12.43
N GLY A 213 -19.79 -3.27 13.74
CA GLY A 213 -19.74 -4.59 14.35
C GLY A 213 -18.35 -5.24 14.39
N PHE A 214 -17.41 -4.81 13.54
CA PHE A 214 -16.06 -5.41 13.48
C PHE A 214 -14.95 -4.44 13.89
N GLY A 215 -15.21 -3.13 13.90
CA GLY A 215 -14.27 -2.11 14.37
C GLY A 215 -12.96 -2.04 13.58
N TYR A 216 -13.03 -2.25 12.26
CA TYR A 216 -11.93 -1.96 11.35
C TYR A 216 -11.97 -0.50 10.94
N TYR A 217 -10.81 0.07 10.58
CA TYR A 217 -10.71 1.44 10.15
C TYR A 217 -9.55 1.62 9.18
N HIS A 218 -9.69 2.52 8.20
CA HIS A 218 -8.62 2.85 7.29
C HIS A 218 -7.61 3.81 7.89
N SER A 219 -6.33 3.66 7.49
CA SER A 219 -5.33 4.72 7.63
C SER A 219 -5.54 5.78 6.54
N CYS A 220 -5.27 7.06 6.85
CA CYS A 220 -5.21 8.12 5.84
C CYS A 220 -3.88 7.98 5.05
N LYS A 221 -3.67 8.56 3.91
CA LYS A 221 -4.44 9.54 3.15
C LYS A 221 -5.10 8.85 1.96
N GLU A 222 -6.37 9.10 1.75
CA GLU A 222 -7.06 8.56 0.58
C GLU A 222 -6.95 9.50 -0.61
N ILE A 223 -6.68 8.90 -1.78
CA ILE A 223 -6.82 9.52 -3.10
C ILE A 223 -7.99 8.80 -3.79
N PHE A 224 -9.10 9.48 -3.92
CA PHE A 224 -10.28 8.94 -4.57
C PHE A 224 -10.28 9.27 -6.06
N GLU A 225 -10.37 8.25 -6.91
CA GLU A 225 -10.57 8.36 -8.35
C GLU A 225 -12.05 8.13 -8.67
N ASP A 226 -12.70 9.11 -9.29
CA ASP A 226 -14.11 8.98 -9.71
C ASP A 226 -14.24 8.21 -11.04
N ALA A 227 -15.49 7.99 -11.48
CA ALA A 227 -15.79 7.27 -12.72
C ALA A 227 -15.26 7.96 -13.99
N ASP A 228 -14.95 9.25 -13.93
CA ASP A 228 -14.40 10.04 -15.03
C ASP A 228 -12.85 10.13 -14.96
N GLY A 229 -12.23 9.52 -13.95
CA GLY A 229 -10.78 9.52 -13.73
C GLY A 229 -10.26 10.78 -13.03
N ASN A 230 -11.12 11.61 -12.43
CA ASN A 230 -10.69 12.75 -11.66
C ASN A 230 -10.24 12.30 -10.27
N LEU A 231 -9.11 12.84 -9.80
CA LEU A 231 -8.55 12.53 -8.49
C LEU A 231 -8.95 13.59 -7.46
N THR A 232 -9.36 13.12 -6.29
CA THR A 232 -9.66 13.94 -5.12
C THR A 232 -8.79 13.48 -3.96
N GLU A 233 -8.01 14.39 -3.38
CA GLU A 233 -7.36 14.16 -2.08
C GLU A 233 -8.42 14.32 -0.98
N CYS A 234 -8.66 13.23 -0.24
CA CYS A 234 -9.68 13.15 0.79
C CYS A 234 -9.19 13.76 2.12
N SER A 235 -10.05 13.74 3.13
CA SER A 235 -9.72 14.26 4.46
C SER A 235 -8.50 13.56 5.06
N GLU A 236 -7.56 14.33 5.61
CA GLU A 236 -6.43 13.79 6.39
C GLU A 236 -6.80 13.50 7.86
N THR A 237 -7.96 13.93 8.29
CA THR A 237 -8.44 13.79 9.68
C THR A 237 -9.61 12.81 9.81
N ASP A 238 -10.32 12.56 8.71
CA ASP A 238 -11.37 11.54 8.61
C ASP A 238 -10.96 10.56 7.52
N CYS A 239 -10.40 9.42 7.92
CA CYS A 239 -9.85 8.43 6.99
C CYS A 239 -10.93 7.54 6.36
N GLU A 240 -12.18 7.76 6.71
CA GLU A 240 -13.40 7.20 6.11
C GLU A 240 -14.26 8.38 5.59
N ASP A 241 -13.69 9.20 4.70
CA ASP A 241 -14.32 10.43 4.23
C ASP A 241 -15.58 10.13 3.40
N PRO A 242 -16.77 10.56 3.84
CA PRO A 242 -18.02 10.31 3.14
C PRO A 242 -18.14 11.03 1.77
N LYS A 243 -17.16 11.84 1.39
CA LYS A 243 -17.07 12.46 0.07
C LYS A 243 -16.19 11.68 -0.90
N CYS A 244 -15.51 10.65 -0.41
CA CYS A 244 -14.61 9.78 -1.17
C CYS A 244 -15.21 8.38 -1.35
N ALA A 245 -14.47 7.30 -1.16
CA ALA A 245 -15.01 5.95 -1.38
C ALA A 245 -16.25 5.67 -0.52
N ASP A 246 -16.31 6.16 0.71
CA ASP A 246 -17.43 5.93 1.63
C ASP A 246 -18.75 6.65 1.25
N GLN A 247 -18.77 7.44 0.16
CA GLN A 247 -20.02 7.87 -0.45
C GLN A 247 -20.86 6.71 -1.01
N TYR A 248 -20.21 5.56 -1.27
CA TYR A 248 -20.85 4.36 -1.77
C TYR A 248 -20.98 3.31 -0.66
N SER A 249 -22.14 2.68 -0.56
CA SER A 249 -22.34 1.53 0.34
C SER A 249 -21.97 0.24 -0.36
N LEU A 250 -21.65 -0.81 0.40
CA LEU A 250 -21.39 -2.17 -0.12
C LEU A 250 -22.48 -2.67 -1.09
N ILE A 251 -23.75 -2.30 -0.89
CA ILE A 251 -24.86 -2.72 -1.75
C ILE A 251 -24.78 -2.07 -3.15
N LYS A 252 -24.12 -0.93 -3.26
CA LYS A 252 -23.96 -0.16 -4.51
C LYS A 252 -22.56 -0.28 -5.10
N SER A 253 -21.73 -1.15 -4.55
CA SER A 253 -20.34 -1.32 -4.96
C SER A 253 -20.19 -2.25 -6.16
N SER A 254 -19.03 -2.21 -6.78
CA SER A 254 -18.68 -2.92 -8.01
C SER A 254 -17.35 -3.66 -7.84
N THR A 255 -17.32 -4.92 -8.23
CA THR A 255 -16.09 -5.69 -8.30
C THR A 255 -15.25 -5.40 -9.54
N ASP A 256 -15.89 -4.87 -10.60
CA ASP A 256 -15.19 -4.49 -11.83
C ASP A 256 -14.32 -3.25 -11.61
N ASP A 257 -14.80 -2.28 -10.82
CA ASP A 257 -14.04 -1.07 -10.48
C ASP A 257 -12.77 -1.40 -9.69
N HIS A 258 -12.73 -2.54 -9.00
CA HIS A 258 -11.53 -3.03 -8.32
C HIS A 258 -10.36 -3.37 -9.24
N LEU A 259 -10.63 -3.60 -10.51
CA LEU A 259 -9.61 -4.00 -11.49
C LEU A 259 -8.95 -2.82 -12.21
N TYR A 260 -9.41 -1.60 -11.98
CA TYR A 260 -8.94 -0.41 -12.69
C TYR A 260 -8.57 0.70 -11.73
N TYR A 261 -7.40 1.30 -11.94
CA TYR A 261 -6.88 2.42 -11.18
C TYR A 261 -6.06 3.31 -12.11
N LEU A 262 -6.30 4.61 -12.09
CA LEU A 262 -5.57 5.61 -12.87
C LEU A 262 -5.58 5.30 -14.39
N GLY A 263 -6.73 4.82 -14.87
CA GLY A 263 -6.90 4.42 -16.26
C GLY A 263 -6.15 3.16 -16.67
N HIS A 264 -5.54 2.43 -15.70
CA HIS A 264 -4.77 1.21 -15.93
C HIS A 264 -5.48 0.00 -15.33
N ARG A 265 -5.60 -1.08 -16.11
CA ARG A 265 -6.05 -2.36 -15.58
C ARG A 265 -4.93 -3.06 -14.82
N VAL A 266 -5.20 -3.38 -13.54
CA VAL A 266 -4.22 -4.01 -12.67
C VAL A 266 -4.13 -5.51 -12.99
N SER A 267 -3.38 -5.86 -14.02
CA SER A 267 -3.14 -7.24 -14.46
C SER A 267 -1.74 -7.40 -15.04
N CYS A 268 -1.26 -8.65 -15.11
CA CYS A 268 0.04 -8.96 -15.70
C CYS A 268 0.10 -8.51 -17.16
N GLU A 269 -0.94 -8.84 -17.96
CA GLU A 269 -0.97 -8.62 -19.40
C GLU A 269 -0.92 -7.14 -19.77
N GLU A 270 -1.59 -6.28 -18.97
CA GLU A 270 -1.61 -4.83 -19.23
C GLU A 270 -0.36 -4.11 -18.68
N SER A 271 0.34 -4.72 -17.73
CA SER A 271 1.48 -4.09 -17.04
C SER A 271 2.85 -4.52 -17.60
N THR A 272 2.89 -5.52 -18.47
CA THR A 272 4.15 -6.03 -19.07
C THR A 272 4.15 -5.91 -20.61
N VAL A 273 5.34 -5.86 -21.21
CA VAL A 273 5.57 -5.77 -22.65
C VAL A 273 6.36 -6.96 -23.18
#